data_144f8e831b1495daf0096ec6d3a49c31
#
_entry.id   144f8e831b1495daf0096ec6d3a49c31
#
_cell.length_a   1.000
_cell.length_b   1.000
_cell.length_c   1.000
_cell.angle_alpha   90.00
_cell.angle_beta   90.00
_cell.angle_gamma   90.00
#
_symmetry.space_group_name_H-M   'P 1'
#
loop_
_entity.id
_entity.type
_entity.pdbx_description
1 polymer ?
#
loop_
_entity_poly.entity_id
_entity_poly.type
_entity_poly.pdbx_seq_one_letter_code
_entity_poly.pdbx_strand_id
1 'polypeptide(L)' 'GITVEYRNGLGIVLNYSDRSYTFDIPEGSKVLVGTEEIPTAGVLVFSM' A
#
# COMPACT_ATOMS: atom_id res chain seq x y z
N GLY A 1 -8.13 -2.58 -10.24
CA GLY A 1 -8.49 -1.99 -8.98
C GLY A 1 -7.38 -2.01 -7.94
N ILE A 2 -7.77 -1.77 -6.72
CA ILE A 2 -6.85 -1.70 -5.59
C ILE A 2 -7.22 -2.83 -4.64
N THR A 3 -6.22 -3.61 -4.21
CA THR A 3 -6.45 -4.61 -3.18
C THR A 3 -5.65 -4.26 -1.95
N VAL A 4 -6.25 -4.48 -0.78
CA VAL A 4 -5.62 -4.22 0.51
C VAL A 4 -5.75 -5.48 1.34
N GLU A 5 -4.63 -5.96 1.86
CA GLU A 5 -4.62 -7.16 2.68
C GLU A 5 -3.82 -6.89 3.96
N TYR A 6 -4.34 -7.35 5.09
CA TYR A 6 -3.66 -7.22 6.38
C TYR A 6 -3.30 -8.61 6.87
N ARG A 7 -2.02 -8.81 7.21
CA ARG A 7 -1.54 -10.11 7.63
C ARG A 7 -0.36 -9.93 8.60
N ASN A 8 -0.47 -10.50 9.78
CA ASN A 8 0.60 -10.51 10.79
C ASN A 8 1.12 -9.09 11.07
N GLY A 9 0.20 -8.13 11.19
CA GLY A 9 0.58 -6.75 11.48
C GLY A 9 1.11 -5.99 10.27
N LEU A 10 1.04 -6.56 9.09
CA LEU A 10 1.48 -5.91 7.87
C LEU A 10 0.28 -5.53 7.01
N GLY A 11 0.36 -4.35 6.40
CA GLY A 11 -0.61 -3.94 5.41
C GLY A 11 0.04 -4.02 4.03
N ILE A 12 -0.62 -4.68 3.09
CA ILE A 12 -0.10 -4.87 1.74
C ILE A 12 -1.12 -4.32 0.78
N VAL A 13 -0.72 -3.34 -0.02
CA VAL A 13 -1.60 -2.68 -0.98
C VAL A 13 -1.04 -2.90 -2.37
N LEU A 14 -1.88 -3.43 -3.25
CA LEU A 14 -1.50 -3.68 -4.64
C LEU A 14 -2.37 -2.83 -5.55
N ASN A 15 -1.76 -2.20 -6.53
CA ASN A 15 -2.46 -1.34 -7.47
C ASN A 15 -2.48 -2.00 -8.85
N TYR A 16 -3.64 -2.53 -9.21
CA TYR A 16 -3.85 -3.15 -10.53
C TYR A 16 -4.58 -2.20 -11.49
N SER A 17 -4.76 -0.94 -11.10
CA SER A 17 -5.46 0.01 -11.95
C SER A 17 -4.53 0.59 -13.01
N ASP A 18 -5.07 1.41 -13.89
CA ASP A 18 -4.30 2.02 -14.97
C ASP A 18 -3.77 3.40 -14.59
N ARG A 19 -3.82 3.75 -13.32
CA ARG A 19 -3.30 5.04 -12.83
C ARG A 19 -2.77 4.87 -11.42
N SER A 20 -1.97 5.83 -10.97
CA SER A 20 -1.45 5.78 -9.62
C SER A 20 -2.56 5.99 -8.60
N TYR A 21 -2.35 5.49 -7.40
CA TYR A 21 -3.32 5.56 -6.32
C TYR A 21 -2.61 6.01 -5.05
N THR A 22 -3.20 6.97 -4.34
CA THR A 22 -2.65 7.43 -3.07
C THR A 22 -3.40 6.73 -1.94
N PHE A 23 -2.67 5.95 -1.14
CA PHE A 23 -3.25 5.22 -0.04
C PHE A 23 -3.03 6.00 1.25
N ASP A 24 -4.08 6.09 2.07
CA ASP A 24 -4.03 6.80 3.35
C ASP A 24 -3.45 5.84 4.40
N ILE A 25 -2.13 5.88 4.56
CA ILE A 25 -1.43 4.99 5.48
C ILE A 25 -1.80 5.37 6.91
N PRO A 26 -2.20 4.40 7.75
CA PRO A 26 -2.56 4.73 9.14
C PRO A 26 -1.41 5.40 9.88
N GLU A 27 -1.74 6.38 10.69
CA GLU A 27 -0.75 7.13 11.46
C GLU A 27 -0.01 6.18 12.40
N GLY A 28 1.30 6.35 12.50
CA GLY A 28 2.12 5.49 13.34
C GLY A 28 2.66 4.27 12.62
N SER A 29 2.24 4.06 11.37
CA SER A 29 2.74 2.92 10.60
C SER A 29 4.13 3.22 10.05
N LYS A 30 4.87 2.15 9.80
CA LYS A 30 6.20 2.25 9.19
C LYS A 30 6.14 1.66 7.79
N VAL A 31 6.57 2.44 6.80
CA VAL A 31 6.59 1.98 5.43
C VAL A 31 7.81 1.10 5.20
N LEU A 32 7.60 -0.10 4.72
CA LEU A 32 8.65 -1.07 4.46
C LEU A 32 9.01 -1.14 2.99
N VAL A 33 8.01 -1.06 2.10
CA VAL A 33 8.21 -1.13 0.65
C VAL A 33 7.31 -0.09 0.01
N GLY A 34 7.87 0.72 -0.88
CA GLY A 34 7.09 1.67 -1.65
C GLY A 34 6.82 2.96 -0.91
N THR A 35 5.83 3.68 -1.38
CA THR A 35 5.39 4.95 -0.78
C THR A 35 3.88 4.99 -0.79
N GLU A 36 3.32 6.04 -0.17
CA GLU A 36 1.86 6.20 -0.14
C GLU A 36 1.28 6.38 -1.54
N GLU A 37 2.06 6.91 -2.48
CA GLU A 37 1.63 7.01 -3.85
C GLU A 37 2.07 5.77 -4.60
N ILE A 38 1.10 4.92 -4.98
CA ILE A 38 1.38 3.61 -5.54
C ILE A 38 1.16 3.69 -7.06
N PRO A 39 2.21 3.52 -7.86
CA PRO A 39 2.04 3.57 -9.32
C PRO A 39 1.29 2.35 -9.83
N THR A 40 0.91 2.41 -11.11
CA THR A 40 0.32 1.26 -11.78
C THR A 40 1.24 0.05 -11.63
N ALA A 41 0.66 -1.10 -11.26
CA ALA A 41 1.39 -2.35 -11.01
C ALA A 41 2.36 -2.23 -9.82
N GLY A 42 2.18 -1.22 -8.98
CA GLY A 42 3.04 -1.02 -7.83
C GLY A 42 2.49 -1.67 -6.56
N VAL A 43 3.30 -1.60 -5.53
CA VAL A 43 2.98 -2.21 -4.24
C VAL A 43 3.41 -1.29 -3.11
N LEU A 44 2.63 -1.31 -2.03
CA LEU A 44 2.99 -0.64 -0.78
C LEU A 44 2.89 -1.67 0.33
N VAL A 45 3.92 -1.74 1.17
CA VAL A 45 3.89 -2.60 2.36
C VAL A 45 4.25 -1.74 3.56
N PHE A 46 3.43 -1.79 4.58
CA PHE A 46 3.69 -1.05 5.81
C PHE A 46 3.37 -1.93 7.02
N SER A 47 4.03 -1.66 8.13
CA SER A 47 3.77 -2.36 9.39
C SER A 47 2.97 -1.45 10.30
N MET A 48 2.05 -2.05 11.00
CA MET A 48 1.21 -1.33 11.95
C MET A 48 1.75 -1.47 13.37
#